data_e102196198d551e1c1dca94702120507
#
_entry.id   e102196198d551e1c1dca94702120507
#
_cell.length_a   1.000
_cell.length_b   1.000
_cell.length_c   1.000
_cell.angle_alpha   90.00
_cell.angle_beta   90.00
_cell.angle_gamma   90.00
#
_symmetry.space_group_name_H-M   'P 1'
#
loop_
_entity.id
_entity.type
_entity.pdbx_description
1 polymer ?
#
loop_
_entity_poly.entity_id
_entity_poly.type
_entity_poly.pdbx_seq_one_letter_code
_entity_poly.pdbx_strand_id
1 'polypeptide(L)'
;MKTKFNLLLLFLCCSGMALAQAKTKAKSAAGHTTVSHEMDYLLSGVEKEFVSAADAMPEDKYNFAPTSGEFKGVRTFAQQVKHVAAVNYLIFSDMLGEKPPLEIGGENGPDSITSKTDIMKFLRDSFAYGHRAYAGITSQNEVAPIKNPFGGKQPSTRVGLAALTIGHCFDHYGQMVEYLRTNGIIPPASRPQQR
;
A
#
# COMPACT_ATOMS: atom_id res chain seq x y z
N MET A 1 -23.72 -49.37 -72.56
CA MET A 1 -23.20 -48.00 -72.74
C MET A 1 -22.73 -47.49 -71.39
N LYS A 2 -21.48 -47.24 -71.27
CA LYS A 2 -20.80 -46.96 -69.97
C LYS A 2 -20.48 -45.46 -69.93
N THR A 3 -21.09 -44.74 -68.99
CA THR A 3 -20.73 -43.35 -68.74
C THR A 3 -19.82 -43.26 -67.55
N LYS A 4 -18.56 -42.93 -67.81
CA LYS A 4 -17.57 -42.60 -66.79
C LYS A 4 -17.80 -41.16 -66.37
N PHE A 5 -18.11 -40.93 -65.11
CA PHE A 5 -18.20 -39.58 -64.54
C PHE A 5 -16.91 -39.25 -63.81
N ASN A 6 -16.25 -38.19 -64.26
CA ASN A 6 -15.01 -37.70 -63.75
C ASN A 6 -15.15 -37.15 -62.29
N LEU A 7 -14.43 -37.76 -61.38
CA LEU A 7 -14.22 -37.29 -60.03
C LEU A 7 -12.87 -36.56 -59.99
N LEU A 8 -12.85 -35.27 -60.36
CA LEU A 8 -11.69 -34.43 -60.23
C LEU A 8 -12.10 -32.98 -60.20
N LEU A 9 -12.52 -32.47 -59.05
CA LEU A 9 -12.46 -31.00 -58.70
C LEU A 9 -13.10 -30.76 -57.31
N LEU A 10 -12.45 -31.15 -56.27
CA LEU A 10 -12.75 -30.64 -54.91
C LEU A 10 -11.56 -30.83 -53.97
N PHE A 11 -10.42 -30.27 -54.34
CA PHE A 11 -9.26 -30.20 -53.42
C PHE A 11 -8.45 -28.93 -53.66
N LEU A 12 -9.10 -27.74 -53.62
CA LEU A 12 -8.34 -26.50 -53.65
C LEU A 12 -9.15 -25.34 -53.07
N CYS A 13 -9.57 -25.43 -51.81
CA CYS A 13 -10.17 -24.26 -51.11
C CYS A 13 -9.98 -24.29 -49.60
N CYS A 14 -9.02 -25.05 -49.05
CA CYS A 14 -8.76 -25.04 -47.59
C CYS A 14 -7.40 -24.49 -47.18
N SER A 15 -6.63 -23.87 -48.08
CA SER A 15 -5.27 -23.39 -47.77
C SER A 15 -5.19 -21.85 -47.50
N GLY A 16 -6.31 -21.13 -47.55
CA GLY A 16 -6.32 -19.69 -47.47
C GLY A 16 -6.69 -19.05 -46.12
N MET A 17 -7.14 -19.86 -45.13
CA MET A 17 -7.61 -19.30 -43.85
C MET A 17 -6.65 -19.43 -42.67
N ALA A 18 -5.48 -20.04 -42.85
CA ALA A 18 -4.51 -20.25 -41.76
C ALA A 18 -3.49 -19.12 -41.57
N LEU A 19 -3.48 -18.08 -42.41
CA LEU A 19 -2.47 -17.01 -42.37
C LEU A 19 -3.00 -15.66 -41.88
N ALA A 20 -4.29 -15.54 -41.56
CA ALA A 20 -4.87 -14.29 -41.05
C ALA A 20 -4.94 -14.19 -39.52
N GLN A 21 -4.69 -15.29 -38.78
CA GLN A 21 -4.75 -15.29 -37.31
C GLN A 21 -3.42 -15.06 -36.59
N ALA A 22 -2.33 -14.86 -37.31
CA ALA A 22 -0.99 -14.71 -36.68
C ALA A 22 -0.50 -13.25 -36.55
N LYS A 23 -1.34 -12.23 -36.74
CA LYS A 23 -0.92 -10.81 -36.64
C LYS A 23 -1.82 -9.91 -35.80
N THR A 24 -2.68 -10.43 -34.94
CA THR A 24 -3.14 -9.68 -33.78
C THR A 24 -2.18 -9.96 -32.61
N LYS A 25 -0.91 -9.69 -32.81
CA LYS A 25 0.00 -9.42 -31.71
C LYS A 25 -0.62 -8.22 -30.98
N ALA A 26 -1.12 -8.51 -29.75
CA ALA A 26 -1.71 -7.52 -28.88
C ALA A 26 -0.91 -6.22 -29.00
N LYS A 27 -1.57 -5.17 -29.50
CA LYS A 27 -1.10 -3.80 -29.34
C LYS A 27 -1.13 -3.63 -27.82
N SER A 28 0.02 -3.80 -27.19
CA SER A 28 0.22 -3.55 -25.77
C SER A 28 -0.51 -2.26 -25.49
N ALA A 29 -1.44 -2.26 -24.53
CA ALA A 29 -2.14 -1.08 -24.09
C ALA A 29 -1.09 -0.10 -23.55
N ALA A 30 -0.49 0.66 -24.45
CA ALA A 30 0.36 1.77 -24.09
C ALA A 30 -0.54 2.79 -23.40
N GLY A 31 -0.39 2.92 -22.07
CA GLY A 31 -0.94 4.01 -21.33
C GLY A 31 -1.89 3.65 -20.19
N HIS A 32 -2.20 2.39 -19.87
CA HIS A 32 -2.97 2.06 -18.68
C HIS A 32 -2.03 1.62 -17.56
N THR A 33 -1.99 2.41 -16.50
CA THR A 33 -1.35 2.03 -15.26
C THR A 33 -2.18 0.93 -14.55
N THR A 34 -1.57 0.18 -13.64
CA THR A 34 -2.26 -0.86 -12.86
C THR A 34 -2.71 -0.32 -11.52
N VAL A 35 -3.71 -0.96 -10.90
CA VAL A 35 -4.12 -0.65 -9.52
C VAL A 35 -2.93 -0.76 -8.56
N SER A 36 -2.08 -1.78 -8.72
CA SER A 36 -0.84 -1.94 -7.96
C SER A 36 0.05 -0.70 -8.06
N HIS A 37 0.32 -0.21 -9.28
CA HIS A 37 1.17 0.95 -9.51
C HIS A 37 0.59 2.23 -8.89
N GLU A 38 -0.73 2.49 -9.09
CA GLU A 38 -1.36 3.68 -8.54
C GLU A 38 -1.38 3.68 -7.01
N MET A 39 -1.70 2.52 -6.40
CA MET A 39 -1.70 2.39 -4.96
C MET A 39 -0.29 2.53 -4.38
N ASP A 40 0.73 1.99 -5.03
CA ASP A 40 2.13 2.11 -4.63
C ASP A 40 2.65 3.55 -4.76
N TYR A 41 2.23 4.25 -5.81
CA TYR A 41 2.51 5.69 -5.95
C TYR A 41 1.91 6.52 -4.81
N LEU A 42 0.66 6.25 -4.42
CA LEU A 42 0.02 6.92 -3.29
C LEU A 42 0.68 6.54 -1.96
N LEU A 43 1.08 5.26 -1.78
CA LEU A 43 1.83 4.83 -0.60
C LEU A 43 3.16 5.57 -0.48
N SER A 44 3.91 5.69 -1.59
CA SER A 44 5.18 6.43 -1.63
C SER A 44 5.00 7.91 -1.23
N GLY A 45 3.88 8.52 -1.64
CA GLY A 45 3.54 9.89 -1.27
C GLY A 45 3.33 10.04 0.24
N VAL A 46 2.49 9.20 0.82
CA VAL A 46 2.20 9.26 2.26
C VAL A 46 3.40 8.83 3.12
N GLU A 47 4.17 7.83 2.66
CA GLU A 47 5.43 7.45 3.32
C GLU A 47 6.38 8.63 3.44
N LYS A 48 6.63 9.34 2.33
CA LYS A 48 7.51 10.52 2.32
C LYS A 48 7.08 11.56 3.34
N GLU A 49 5.79 11.88 3.39
CA GLU A 49 5.27 12.88 4.33
C GLU A 49 5.31 12.38 5.77
N PHE A 50 4.86 11.16 6.03
CA PHE A 50 4.79 10.58 7.36
C PHE A 50 6.20 10.39 7.97
N VAL A 51 7.11 9.78 7.22
CA VAL A 51 8.49 9.53 7.67
C VAL A 51 9.22 10.86 7.92
N SER A 52 9.04 11.85 7.05
CA SER A 52 9.67 13.16 7.26
C SER A 52 9.10 13.90 8.48
N ALA A 53 7.80 13.79 8.75
CA ALA A 53 7.19 14.36 9.95
C ALA A 53 7.69 13.65 11.23
N ALA A 54 7.78 12.31 11.19
CA ALA A 54 8.32 11.53 12.30
C ALA A 54 9.79 11.92 12.59
N ASP A 55 10.60 12.07 11.55
CA ASP A 55 12.00 12.46 11.70
C ASP A 55 12.20 13.89 12.21
N ALA A 56 11.26 14.80 11.90
CA ALA A 56 11.35 16.20 12.30
C ALA A 56 11.22 16.45 13.82
N MET A 57 10.57 15.54 14.56
CA MET A 57 10.45 15.66 16.02
C MET A 57 11.77 15.30 16.69
N PRO A 58 12.35 16.15 17.55
CA PRO A 58 13.51 15.82 18.36
C PRO A 58 13.25 14.61 19.29
N GLU A 59 14.28 13.83 19.58
CA GLU A 59 14.14 12.61 20.38
C GLU A 59 13.61 12.88 21.78
N ASP A 60 14.06 13.94 22.43
CA ASP A 60 13.61 14.37 23.76
C ASP A 60 12.12 14.74 23.80
N LYS A 61 11.50 14.95 22.62
CA LYS A 61 10.07 15.28 22.46
C LYS A 61 9.22 14.12 21.93
N TYR A 62 9.81 12.94 21.74
CA TYR A 62 9.04 11.79 21.24
C TYR A 62 7.93 11.34 22.21
N ASN A 63 8.07 11.61 23.51
CA ASN A 63 7.05 11.33 24.51
C ASN A 63 6.03 12.47 24.68
N PHE A 64 6.08 13.50 23.84
CA PHE A 64 5.11 14.60 23.89
C PHE A 64 3.70 14.10 23.53
N ALA A 65 2.71 14.53 24.31
CA ALA A 65 1.29 14.51 24.00
C ALA A 65 0.68 15.87 24.36
N PRO A 66 -0.34 16.35 23.62
CA PRO A 66 -1.06 17.58 24.01
C PRO A 66 -1.69 17.44 25.40
N THR A 67 -1.66 18.54 26.18
CA THR A 67 -2.24 18.60 27.53
C THR A 67 -3.26 19.73 27.71
N SER A 68 -3.33 20.67 26.77
CA SER A 68 -4.27 21.79 26.81
C SER A 68 -5.50 21.47 25.97
N GLY A 69 -6.61 21.17 26.59
CA GLY A 69 -7.87 20.72 25.99
C GLY A 69 -8.24 19.30 26.41
N GLU A 70 -9.17 18.67 25.71
CA GLU A 70 -9.65 17.33 25.99
C GLU A 70 -8.75 16.27 25.32
N PHE A 71 -7.56 16.07 25.88
CA PHE A 71 -6.56 15.13 25.35
C PHE A 71 -6.24 13.97 26.29
N LYS A 72 -7.13 13.65 27.24
CA LYS A 72 -6.91 12.52 28.14
C LYS A 72 -6.81 11.20 27.36
N GLY A 73 -5.70 10.52 27.49
CA GLY A 73 -5.49 9.19 26.92
C GLY A 73 -5.11 9.20 25.43
N VAL A 74 -4.81 10.37 24.83
CA VAL A 74 -4.28 10.40 23.48
C VAL A 74 -2.87 9.79 23.43
N ARG A 75 -2.49 9.26 22.26
CA ARG A 75 -1.15 8.74 22.02
C ARG A 75 -0.10 9.83 22.11
N THR A 76 1.06 9.51 22.68
CA THR A 76 2.27 10.34 22.51
C THR A 76 2.71 10.32 21.05
N PHE A 77 3.62 11.23 20.66
CA PHE A 77 4.18 11.26 19.32
C PHE A 77 4.82 9.92 18.94
N ALA A 78 5.63 9.34 19.84
CA ALA A 78 6.21 8.01 19.66
C ALA A 78 5.14 6.92 19.44
N GLN A 79 4.06 6.96 20.22
CA GLN A 79 2.96 6.01 20.09
C GLN A 79 2.21 6.18 18.76
N GLN A 80 2.04 7.40 18.25
CA GLN A 80 1.45 7.64 16.92
C GLN A 80 2.29 6.94 15.83
N VAL A 81 3.61 7.17 15.85
CA VAL A 81 4.53 6.57 14.87
C VAL A 81 4.53 5.04 14.94
N LYS A 82 4.64 4.48 16.15
CA LYS A 82 4.63 3.03 16.35
C LYS A 82 3.30 2.39 15.99
N HIS A 83 2.18 3.05 16.29
CA HIS A 83 0.84 2.59 15.95
C HIS A 83 0.67 2.43 14.44
N VAL A 84 1.05 3.44 13.66
CA VAL A 84 0.96 3.36 12.19
C VAL A 84 1.83 2.25 11.65
N ALA A 85 3.05 2.09 12.14
CA ALA A 85 3.93 1.00 11.72
C ALA A 85 3.34 -0.39 12.07
N ALA A 86 2.77 -0.56 13.27
CA ALA A 86 2.14 -1.82 13.69
C ALA A 86 0.91 -2.16 12.84
N VAL A 87 0.05 -1.17 12.56
CA VAL A 87 -1.13 -1.34 11.70
C VAL A 87 -0.71 -1.64 10.25
N ASN A 88 0.33 -0.99 9.74
CA ASN A 88 0.91 -1.32 8.43
C ASN A 88 1.30 -2.81 8.35
N TYR A 89 2.08 -3.31 9.32
CA TYR A 89 2.45 -4.72 9.36
C TYR A 89 1.23 -5.65 9.43
N LEU A 90 0.23 -5.32 10.24
CA LEU A 90 -1.00 -6.10 10.36
C LEU A 90 -1.73 -6.20 9.01
N ILE A 91 -1.98 -5.06 8.37
CA ILE A 91 -2.73 -4.99 7.11
C ILE A 91 -1.96 -5.69 5.99
N PHE A 92 -0.67 -5.39 5.84
CA PHE A 92 0.14 -5.93 4.75
C PHE A 92 0.39 -7.43 4.89
N SER A 93 0.45 -7.95 6.12
CA SER A 93 0.52 -9.40 6.36
C SER A 93 -0.72 -10.12 5.81
N ASP A 94 -1.91 -9.61 6.11
CA ASP A 94 -3.15 -10.19 5.60
C ASP A 94 -3.29 -10.01 4.06
N MET A 95 -2.80 -8.90 3.48
CA MET A 95 -2.73 -8.74 2.02
C MET A 95 -1.82 -9.76 1.35
N LEU A 96 -0.71 -10.12 1.99
CA LEU A 96 0.26 -11.10 1.52
C LEU A 96 -0.14 -12.55 1.86
N GLY A 97 -1.07 -12.75 2.80
CA GLY A 97 -1.45 -14.08 3.29
C GLY A 97 -0.39 -14.72 4.18
N GLU A 98 0.41 -13.93 4.88
CA GLU A 98 1.47 -14.39 5.77
C GLU A 98 1.33 -13.80 7.19
N LYS A 99 2.15 -14.25 8.13
CA LYS A 99 2.23 -13.64 9.46
C LYS A 99 3.15 -12.41 9.42
N PRO A 100 2.94 -11.42 10.31
CA PRO A 100 3.91 -10.33 10.47
C PRO A 100 5.32 -10.88 10.66
N PRO A 101 6.34 -10.28 10.02
CA PRO A 101 7.72 -10.78 10.07
C PRO A 101 8.41 -10.58 11.43
N LEU A 102 7.75 -9.87 12.35
CA LEU A 102 8.24 -9.55 13.68
C LEU A 102 7.07 -9.34 14.65
N GLU A 103 7.37 -9.19 15.94
CA GLU A 103 6.39 -8.82 16.96
C GLU A 103 5.93 -7.37 16.75
N ILE A 104 4.66 -7.17 16.45
CA ILE A 104 4.08 -5.83 16.18
C ILE A 104 3.53 -5.13 17.42
N GLY A 105 3.46 -5.83 18.56
CA GLY A 105 2.90 -5.31 19.80
C GLY A 105 1.38 -5.12 19.75
N GLY A 106 0.87 -4.33 20.69
CA GLY A 106 -0.52 -3.90 20.71
C GLY A 106 -0.78 -2.66 19.86
N GLU A 107 -1.88 -1.94 20.14
CA GLU A 107 -2.28 -0.74 19.40
C GLU A 107 -1.25 0.40 19.38
N ASN A 108 -0.34 0.44 20.35
CA ASN A 108 0.72 1.45 20.41
C ASN A 108 2.07 0.94 19.93
N GLY A 109 2.08 -0.20 19.23
CA GLY A 109 3.30 -0.88 18.79
C GLY A 109 4.06 -1.56 19.94
N PRO A 110 5.23 -2.18 19.66
CA PRO A 110 6.00 -2.91 20.66
C PRO A 110 6.52 -2.00 21.78
N ASP A 111 6.35 -2.42 23.04
CA ASP A 111 6.86 -1.68 24.21
C ASP A 111 8.40 -1.69 24.30
N SER A 112 9.04 -2.70 23.70
CA SER A 112 10.49 -2.83 23.65
C SER A 112 11.19 -1.79 22.76
N ILE A 113 10.45 -1.13 21.85
CA ILE A 113 10.97 -0.11 20.93
C ILE A 113 10.74 1.28 21.54
N THR A 114 11.80 1.92 22.05
CA THR A 114 11.69 3.17 22.81
C THR A 114 12.55 4.31 22.25
N SER A 115 13.70 4.01 21.61
CA SER A 115 14.54 5.05 21.01
C SER A 115 13.95 5.58 19.71
N LYS A 116 14.18 6.86 19.39
CA LYS A 116 13.79 7.43 18.09
C LYS A 116 14.36 6.61 16.93
N THR A 117 15.60 6.18 17.02
CA THR A 117 16.28 5.38 15.98
C THR A 117 15.52 4.10 15.69
N ASP A 118 15.15 3.34 16.73
CA ASP A 118 14.45 2.06 16.56
C ASP A 118 13.00 2.26 16.09
N ILE A 119 12.34 3.31 16.60
CA ILE A 119 10.98 3.69 16.16
C ILE A 119 10.99 4.05 14.66
N MET A 120 11.96 4.85 14.22
CA MET A 120 12.11 5.23 12.80
C MET A 120 12.46 4.04 11.91
N LYS A 121 13.27 3.10 12.42
CA LYS A 121 13.56 1.85 11.71
C LYS A 121 12.28 1.01 11.54
N PHE A 122 11.54 0.80 12.64
CA PHE A 122 10.28 0.05 12.64
C PHE A 122 9.26 0.65 11.65
N LEU A 123 9.17 1.98 11.60
CA LEU A 123 8.32 2.71 10.66
C LEU A 123 8.74 2.46 9.21
N ARG A 124 10.02 2.71 8.88
CA ARG A 124 10.51 2.56 7.49
C ARG A 124 10.38 1.12 6.99
N ASP A 125 10.72 0.15 7.84
CA ASP A 125 10.58 -1.26 7.49
C ASP A 125 9.10 -1.64 7.25
N SER A 126 8.15 -1.02 7.97
CA SER A 126 6.72 -1.24 7.75
C SER A 126 6.25 -0.73 6.38
N PHE A 127 6.76 0.41 5.91
CA PHE A 127 6.46 0.91 4.56
C PHE A 127 7.11 0.05 3.47
N ALA A 128 8.38 -0.36 3.66
CA ALA A 128 9.04 -1.29 2.73
C ALA A 128 8.27 -2.61 2.60
N TYR A 129 7.71 -3.11 3.71
CA TYR A 129 6.81 -4.26 3.70
C TYR A 129 5.52 -3.97 2.92
N GLY A 130 4.98 -2.76 3.01
CA GLY A 130 3.81 -2.30 2.28
C GLY A 130 4.02 -2.26 0.77
N HIS A 131 5.15 -1.74 0.30
CA HIS A 131 5.51 -1.75 -1.12
C HIS A 131 5.53 -3.18 -1.68
N ARG A 132 6.05 -4.15 -0.92
CA ARG A 132 5.99 -5.57 -1.30
C ARG A 132 4.55 -6.09 -1.39
N ALA A 133 3.69 -5.70 -0.45
CA ALA A 133 2.28 -6.09 -0.47
C ALA A 133 1.53 -5.50 -1.68
N TYR A 134 1.80 -4.24 -2.00
CA TYR A 134 1.16 -3.57 -3.13
C TYR A 134 1.64 -4.11 -4.47
N ALA A 135 2.93 -4.46 -4.60
CA ALA A 135 3.45 -5.15 -5.78
C ALA A 135 2.76 -6.50 -6.05
N GLY A 136 2.19 -7.12 -5.02
CA GLY A 136 1.41 -8.36 -5.12
C GLY A 136 -0.04 -8.18 -5.60
N ILE A 137 -0.53 -6.94 -5.79
CA ILE A 137 -1.88 -6.67 -6.30
C ILE A 137 -1.90 -6.91 -7.81
N THR A 138 -2.87 -7.70 -8.28
CA THR A 138 -3.06 -8.02 -9.69
C THR A 138 -4.53 -7.84 -10.07
N SER A 139 -4.84 -7.73 -11.36
CA SER A 139 -6.22 -7.66 -11.85
C SER A 139 -7.08 -8.88 -11.46
N GLN A 140 -6.46 -10.01 -11.11
CA GLN A 140 -7.15 -11.22 -10.68
C GLN A 140 -7.46 -11.25 -9.19
N ASN A 141 -6.71 -10.49 -8.36
CA ASN A 141 -6.82 -10.56 -6.90
C ASN A 141 -7.16 -9.24 -6.20
N GLU A 142 -7.18 -8.11 -6.91
CA GLU A 142 -7.37 -6.78 -6.33
C GLU A 142 -8.67 -6.63 -5.53
N VAL A 143 -9.78 -7.24 -6.03
CA VAL A 143 -11.10 -7.25 -5.37
C VAL A 143 -11.50 -8.64 -4.86
N ALA A 144 -10.63 -9.64 -4.95
CA ALA A 144 -10.90 -10.96 -4.38
C ALA A 144 -10.99 -10.86 -2.85
N PRO A 145 -11.96 -11.57 -2.22
CA PRO A 145 -12.12 -11.55 -0.77
C PRO A 145 -10.87 -12.09 -0.05
N ILE A 146 -10.43 -11.38 0.96
CA ILE A 146 -9.37 -11.80 1.89
C ILE A 146 -9.82 -11.56 3.34
N LYS A 147 -9.10 -12.11 4.28
CA LYS A 147 -9.37 -11.92 5.71
C LYS A 147 -9.37 -10.43 6.06
N ASN A 148 -10.29 -10.02 6.93
CA ASN A 148 -10.28 -8.69 7.50
C ASN A 148 -9.30 -8.65 8.70
N PRO A 149 -8.22 -7.85 8.66
CA PRO A 149 -7.23 -7.77 9.72
C PRO A 149 -7.80 -7.31 11.07
N PHE A 150 -8.87 -6.53 11.04
CA PHE A 150 -9.51 -6.00 12.24
C PHE A 150 -10.65 -6.87 12.79
N GLY A 151 -10.85 -8.05 12.21
CA GLY A 151 -11.98 -8.91 12.54
C GLY A 151 -13.27 -8.43 11.87
N GLY A 152 -14.39 -9.04 12.29
CA GLY A 152 -15.69 -8.75 11.69
C GLY A 152 -16.11 -9.79 10.66
N LYS A 153 -17.41 -9.76 10.29
CA LYS A 153 -18.02 -10.76 9.41
C LYS A 153 -17.78 -10.49 7.92
N GLN A 154 -17.49 -9.25 7.57
CA GLN A 154 -17.27 -8.86 6.17
C GLN A 154 -15.81 -9.08 5.80
N PRO A 155 -15.53 -9.76 4.68
CA PRO A 155 -14.17 -9.86 4.17
C PRO A 155 -13.67 -8.50 3.68
N SER A 156 -12.36 -8.35 3.64
CA SER A 156 -11.68 -7.23 2.99
C SER A 156 -11.28 -7.61 1.55
N THR A 157 -10.71 -6.66 0.83
CA THR A 157 -10.06 -6.86 -0.46
C THR A 157 -8.69 -6.18 -0.44
N ARG A 158 -7.78 -6.57 -1.33
CA ARG A 158 -6.44 -5.94 -1.38
C ARG A 158 -6.52 -4.46 -1.68
N VAL A 159 -7.32 -4.05 -2.66
CA VAL A 159 -7.49 -2.62 -2.98
C VAL A 159 -8.17 -1.85 -1.84
N GLY A 160 -9.13 -2.46 -1.16
CA GLY A 160 -9.80 -1.87 0.00
C GLY A 160 -8.83 -1.64 1.16
N LEU A 161 -7.98 -2.63 1.48
CA LEU A 161 -6.95 -2.48 2.51
C LEU A 161 -5.86 -1.48 2.11
N ALA A 162 -5.48 -1.43 0.83
CA ALA A 162 -4.54 -0.45 0.33
C ALA A 162 -5.06 1.00 0.52
N ALA A 163 -6.32 1.25 0.14
CA ALA A 163 -6.95 2.55 0.34
C ALA A 163 -7.11 2.90 1.83
N LEU A 164 -7.51 1.92 2.66
CA LEU A 164 -7.62 2.10 4.10
C LEU A 164 -6.28 2.49 4.74
N THR A 165 -5.19 1.83 4.35
CA THR A 165 -3.85 2.14 4.87
C THR A 165 -3.44 3.57 4.55
N ILE A 166 -3.66 4.02 3.31
CA ILE A 166 -3.36 5.40 2.91
C ILE A 166 -4.16 6.40 3.75
N GLY A 167 -5.48 6.18 3.89
CA GLY A 167 -6.34 7.01 4.72
C GLY A 167 -5.91 7.05 6.19
N HIS A 168 -5.59 5.89 6.77
CA HIS A 168 -5.11 5.75 8.14
C HIS A 168 -3.78 6.49 8.38
N CYS A 169 -2.83 6.35 7.46
CA CYS A 169 -1.57 7.09 7.56
C CYS A 169 -1.79 8.61 7.50
N PHE A 170 -2.68 9.12 6.63
CA PHE A 170 -2.98 10.55 6.57
C PHE A 170 -3.73 11.07 7.80
N ASP A 171 -4.62 10.28 8.40
CA ASP A 171 -5.27 10.64 9.66
C ASP A 171 -4.23 10.88 10.77
N HIS A 172 -3.32 9.92 10.98
CA HIS A 172 -2.25 10.06 11.96
C HIS A 172 -1.20 11.11 11.59
N TYR A 173 -0.90 11.30 10.30
CA TYR A 173 -0.04 12.37 9.83
C TYR A 173 -0.59 13.74 10.22
N GLY A 174 -1.90 13.98 10.06
CA GLY A 174 -2.54 15.21 10.49
C GLY A 174 -2.34 15.48 11.97
N GLN A 175 -2.53 14.47 12.82
CA GLN A 175 -2.29 14.58 14.27
C GLN A 175 -0.82 14.89 14.57
N MET A 176 0.13 14.22 13.91
CA MET A 176 1.57 14.47 14.07
C MET A 176 1.96 15.89 13.66
N VAL A 177 1.37 16.42 12.59
CA VAL A 177 1.56 17.82 12.14
C VAL A 177 1.18 18.81 13.25
N GLU A 178 0.05 18.58 13.93
CA GLU A 178 -0.35 19.42 15.05
C GLU A 178 0.61 19.28 16.25
N TYR A 179 1.11 18.09 16.53
CA TYR A 179 2.11 17.90 17.59
C TYR A 179 3.43 18.63 17.29
N LEU A 180 3.89 18.58 16.03
CA LEU A 180 5.07 19.34 15.59
C LEU A 180 4.86 20.85 15.82
N ARG A 181 3.73 21.40 15.35
CA ARG A 181 3.41 22.83 15.49
C ARG A 181 3.31 23.27 16.95
N THR A 182 2.67 22.47 17.80
CA THR A 182 2.60 22.72 19.25
C THR A 182 3.98 22.79 19.89
N ASN A 183 4.96 22.08 19.33
CA ASN A 183 6.35 22.13 19.75
C ASN A 183 7.22 23.18 19.02
N GLY A 184 6.59 24.09 18.26
CA GLY A 184 7.28 25.15 17.52
C GLY A 184 8.04 24.67 16.28
N ILE A 185 7.72 23.45 15.77
CA ILE A 185 8.39 22.83 14.62
C ILE A 185 7.51 23.00 13.40
N ILE A 186 8.05 23.62 12.34
CA ILE A 186 7.37 23.68 11.04
C ILE A 186 7.42 22.28 10.41
N PRO A 187 6.25 21.66 10.11
CA PRO A 187 6.22 20.35 9.44
C PRO A 187 6.97 20.40 8.11
N PRO A 188 7.72 19.34 7.73
CA PRO A 188 8.54 19.34 6.52
C PRO A 188 7.77 19.72 5.24
N ALA A 189 6.54 19.21 5.06
CA ALA A 189 5.70 19.54 3.91
C ALA A 189 5.23 21.00 3.87
N SER A 190 5.33 21.74 4.99
CA SER A 190 4.96 23.17 5.08
C SER A 190 6.16 24.11 4.97
N ARG A 191 7.38 23.58 4.81
CA ARG A 191 8.59 24.41 4.67
C ARG A 191 8.69 24.97 3.26
N PRO A 192 9.20 26.22 3.09
CA PRO A 192 9.49 26.76 1.79
C PRO A 192 10.41 25.81 1.00
N GLN A 193 10.03 25.48 -0.22
CA GLN A 193 10.93 24.72 -1.10
C GLN A 193 12.14 25.62 -1.44
N GLN A 194 13.33 25.17 -1.10
CA GLN A 194 14.54 25.78 -1.62
C GLN A 194 14.55 25.57 -3.15
N ARG A 195 14.38 26.66 -3.88
CA ARG A 195 14.45 26.69 -5.34
C ARG A 195 15.92 26.74 -5.78
#